data_fd7b7dc5359db102d7dc3031ee05b979
#
_entry.id   fd7b7dc5359db102d7dc3031ee05b979
#
_cell.length_a   1.000
_cell.length_b   1.000
_cell.length_c   1.000
_cell.angle_alpha   90.00
_cell.angle_beta   90.00
_cell.angle_gamma   90.00
#
_symmetry.space_group_name_H-M   'P 1'
#
loop_
_entity.id
_entity.type
_entity.pdbx_description
1 polymer ?
#
loop_
_entity_poly.entity_id
_entity_poly.type
_entity_poly.pdbx_seq_one_letter_code
_entity_poly.pdbx_strand_id
1 'polypeptide(L)' 'MKRTKELLTDTFWELLEEKAYSKITVNDIVSRCDVNRNTFYYHFQDIPSLMINSIEKWADGIIK' A
#
# COMPACT_ATOMS: atom_id res chain seq x y z
N MET A 1 9.10 12.51 8.39
CA MET A 1 8.17 11.45 8.80
C MET A 1 7.19 11.15 7.69
N LYS A 2 6.97 9.89 7.36
CA LYS A 2 6.04 9.51 6.31
C LYS A 2 4.60 9.54 6.82
N ARG A 3 3.69 9.97 5.95
CA ARG A 3 2.27 9.89 6.25
C ARG A 3 1.82 8.44 6.23
N THR A 4 0.74 8.14 6.93
CA THR A 4 0.19 6.78 6.99
C THR A 4 -0.09 6.22 5.60
N LYS A 5 -0.64 7.04 4.72
CA LYS A 5 -0.95 6.61 3.36
C LYS A 5 0.32 6.19 2.62
N GLU A 6 1.39 6.97 2.74
CA GLU A 6 2.67 6.64 2.12
C GLU A 6 3.27 5.37 2.72
N LEU A 7 3.12 5.20 4.02
CA LEU A 7 3.62 4.02 4.70
C LEU A 7 2.91 2.76 4.17
N LEU A 8 1.60 2.85 3.97
CA LEU A 8 0.83 1.74 3.43
C LEU A 8 1.29 1.37 2.02
N THR A 9 1.49 2.36 1.16
CA THR A 9 1.93 2.10 -0.21
C THR A 9 3.35 1.55 -0.25
N ASP A 10 4.25 2.09 0.55
CA ASP A 10 5.62 1.59 0.61
C ASP A 10 5.66 0.16 1.09
N THR A 11 4.86 -0.17 2.10
CA THR A 11 4.79 -1.52 2.63
C THR A 11 4.24 -2.49 1.60
N PHE A 12 3.26 -2.06 0.82
CA PHE A 12 2.72 -2.89 -0.25
C PHE A 12 3.81 -3.26 -1.27
N TRP A 13 4.62 -2.29 -1.68
CA TRP A 13 5.71 -2.55 -2.61
C TRP A 13 6.76 -3.48 -2.02
N GLU A 14 7.06 -3.34 -0.73
CA GLU A 14 7.96 -4.26 -0.06
C GLU A 14 7.43 -5.69 -0.08
N LEU A 15 6.12 -5.83 0.17
CA LEU A 15 5.50 -7.15 0.16
C LEU A 15 5.52 -7.78 -1.23
N LEU A 16 5.41 -6.97 -2.28
CA LEU A 16 5.49 -7.47 -3.64
C LEU A 16 6.85 -8.10 -3.96
N GLU A 17 7.89 -7.69 -3.26
CA GLU A 17 9.20 -8.30 -3.42
C GLU A 17 9.29 -9.65 -2.72
N GLU A 18 8.41 -9.91 -1.76
CA GLU A 18 8.43 -11.12 -0.95
C GLU A 18 7.44 -12.17 -1.42
N LYS A 19 6.32 -11.76 -1.99
CA LYS A 19 5.27 -12.69 -2.39
C LYS A 19 4.46 -12.11 -3.55
N ALA A 20 3.75 -12.99 -4.24
CA ALA A 20 2.93 -12.59 -5.38
C ALA A 20 1.77 -11.70 -4.93
N TYR A 21 1.35 -10.82 -5.83
CA TYR A 21 0.24 -9.90 -5.55
C TYR A 21 -1.00 -10.64 -5.02
N SER A 22 -1.34 -11.76 -5.62
CA SER A 22 -2.52 -12.53 -5.23
C SER A 22 -2.43 -13.11 -3.81
N LYS A 23 -1.24 -13.11 -3.23
CA LYS A 23 -1.03 -13.63 -1.89
C LYS A 23 -0.99 -12.54 -0.82
N ILE A 24 -0.98 -11.28 -1.24
CA ILE A 24 -0.91 -10.15 -0.32
C ILE A 24 -2.31 -9.84 0.21
N THR A 25 -2.44 -9.73 1.53
CA THR A 25 -3.72 -9.42 2.17
C THR A 25 -3.61 -8.08 2.91
N VAL A 26 -4.77 -7.50 3.24
CA VAL A 26 -4.81 -6.28 4.05
C VAL A 26 -4.11 -6.54 5.39
N ASN A 27 -4.31 -7.71 5.96
CA ASN A 27 -3.68 -8.07 7.24
C ASN A 27 -2.15 -8.05 7.13
N ASP A 28 -1.60 -8.53 6.01
CA ASP A 28 -0.16 -8.49 5.79
C ASP A 28 0.36 -7.05 5.81
N ILE A 29 -0.36 -6.16 5.16
CA ILE A 29 0.04 -4.76 5.08
C ILE A 29 -0.03 -4.08 6.44
N VAL A 30 -1.18 -4.18 7.11
CA VAL A 30 -1.37 -3.47 8.37
C VAL A 30 -0.51 -4.02 9.49
N SER A 31 -0.25 -5.34 9.49
CA SER A 31 0.62 -5.94 10.50
C SER A 31 2.05 -5.40 10.36
N ARG A 32 2.53 -5.29 9.15
CA ARG A 32 3.89 -4.81 8.91
C ARG A 32 4.03 -3.32 9.24
N CYS A 33 2.97 -2.54 9.00
CA CYS A 33 2.98 -1.11 9.31
C CYS A 33 2.69 -0.81 10.77
N ASP A 34 2.24 -1.81 11.53
CA ASP A 34 1.83 -1.63 12.92
C ASP A 34 0.66 -0.64 13.03
N VAL A 35 -0.31 -0.79 12.14
CA VAL A 35 -1.56 -0.02 12.18
C VAL A 35 -2.72 -1.00 12.15
N ASN A 36 -3.95 -0.52 12.43
CA ASN A 36 -5.11 -1.41 12.40
C ASN A 36 -5.78 -1.38 11.02
N ARG A 37 -6.71 -2.32 10.82
CA ARG A 37 -7.40 -2.46 9.53
C ARG A 37 -8.26 -1.24 9.21
N ASN A 38 -8.81 -0.59 10.23
CA ASN A 38 -9.62 0.62 10.01
C ASN A 38 -8.78 1.71 9.36
N THR A 39 -7.51 1.82 9.74
CA THR A 39 -6.61 2.79 9.14
C THR A 39 -6.42 2.53 7.64
N PHE A 40 -6.28 1.26 7.27
CA PHE A 40 -6.18 0.90 5.86
C PHE A 40 -7.44 1.33 5.11
N TYR A 41 -8.62 0.93 5.62
CA TYR A 41 -9.87 1.22 4.93
C TYR A 41 -10.26 2.69 4.93
N TYR A 42 -9.65 3.46 5.80
CA TYR A 42 -9.81 4.92 5.76
C TYR A 42 -9.19 5.50 4.49
N HIS A 43 -8.06 4.95 4.06
CA HIS A 43 -7.33 5.46 2.91
C HIS A 43 -7.65 4.73 1.61
N PHE A 44 -7.93 3.45 1.67
CA PHE A 44 -8.14 2.62 0.49
C PHE A 44 -9.31 1.67 0.70
N GLN A 45 -10.08 1.46 -0.35
CA GLN A 45 -11.22 0.56 -0.31
C GLN A 45 -10.77 -0.91 -0.26
N ASP A 46 -9.72 -1.23 -0.99
CA ASP A 46 -9.17 -2.58 -1.07
C ASP A 46 -7.74 -2.51 -1.60
N ILE A 47 -7.12 -3.67 -1.77
CA ILE A 47 -5.75 -3.74 -2.26
C ILE A 47 -5.62 -3.25 -3.71
N PRO A 48 -6.52 -3.60 -4.64
CA PRO A 48 -6.44 -3.02 -5.98
C PRO A 48 -6.47 -1.50 -6.00
N SER A 49 -7.27 -0.88 -5.13
CA SER A 49 -7.31 0.58 -5.02
C SER A 49 -5.96 1.14 -4.57
N LEU A 50 -5.32 0.48 -3.62
CA LEU A 50 -4.00 0.88 -3.15
C LEU A 50 -2.98 0.75 -4.27
N MET A 51 -3.04 -0.34 -5.02
CA MET A 51 -2.12 -0.57 -6.13
C MET A 51 -2.24 0.51 -7.20
N ILE A 52 -3.46 0.83 -7.59
CA ILE A 52 -3.71 1.85 -8.60
C ILE A 52 -3.20 3.21 -8.13
N ASN A 53 -3.46 3.55 -6.88
CA ASN A 53 -3.01 4.81 -6.30
C ASN A 53 -1.48 4.88 -6.30
N SER A 54 -0.82 3.78 -5.96
CA SER A 54 0.64 3.71 -5.94
C SER A 54 1.24 3.91 -7.32
N ILE A 55 0.63 3.29 -8.33
CA ILE A 55 1.11 3.40 -9.70
C ILE A 55 0.94 4.83 -10.22
N GLU A 56 -0.19 5.45 -9.94
CA GLU A 56 -0.44 6.83 -10.36
C GLU A 56 0.59 7.78 -9.76
N LYS A 57 0.91 7.60 -8.49
CA LYS A 57 1.89 8.42 -7.81
C LYS A 57 3.28 8.24 -8.42
N TRP A 58 3.64 6.99 -8.72
CA TRP A 58 4.92 6.67 -9.32
C TRP A 58 5.03 7.26 -10.73
N ALA A 59 3.99 7.08 -11.54
CA ALA A 59 3.97 7.61 -12.91
C ALA A 59 4.03 9.13 -12.92
N ASP A 60 3.31 9.77 -12.01
CA ASP A 60 3.30 11.22 -11.90
C ASP A 60 4.70 11.75 -11.58
N GLY A 61 5.43 11.05 -10.72
CA GLY A 61 6.79 11.41 -10.39
C GLY A 61 7.76 11.27 -11.54
N ILE A 62 7.51 10.30 -12.44
CA ILE A 62 8.37 10.07 -13.60
C ILE A 62 8.09 11.06 -14.71
N ILE A 63 6.82 11.37 -14.93
CA ILE A 63 6.42 12.26 -16.02
C ILE A 63 6.93 13.67 -15.81
N LYS A 64 7.04 14.07 -14.57
CA LYS A 64 7.59 15.37 -14.25
C LYS A 64 9.12 15.33 -14.35
#